data_f4a7e6a8d4cb758a9c565d9760131264
#
_entry.id   f4a7e6a8d4cb758a9c565d9760131264
#
_cell.length_a   1.000
_cell.length_b   1.000
_cell.length_c   1.000
_cell.angle_alpha   90.00
_cell.angle_beta   90.00
_cell.angle_gamma   90.00
#
_symmetry.space_group_name_H-M   'P 1'
#
loop_
_entity.id
_entity.type
_entity.pdbx_description
1 polymer ?
#
loop_
_entity_poly.entity_id
_entity_poly.type
_entity_poly.pdbx_seq_one_letter_code
_entity_poly.pdbx_strand_id
1 'polypeptide(L)'
;GSPTNATIINSYINLMYGNGLAYKGNGTEEWVKVVSVFPKKELRKVLADFVMFGEASLQIIKTKDKKGIANIYHLPNEKVAPAIENEEGEIEGYWYCNNWDKQNQKPPEYFSAFGTSNDAIEIYCIKPYKAGKNYFSDPDYLAGLPYAEMEEEIANYYISHIKNGLSFGYIINIPDGNSLSPEEKDELEYKIKQKL
;
A
#
# COMPACT_ATOMS: atom_id res chain seq x y z
N GLY A 1 3.24 -0.63 12.82
CA GLY A 1 3.91 -0.04 11.65
C GLY A 1 4.70 1.20 11.98
N SER A 2 5.67 1.56 11.15
CA SER A 2 6.54 2.74 11.34
C SER A 2 5.76 4.06 11.13
N PRO A 3 5.66 4.95 12.15
CA PRO A 3 5.04 6.26 12.00
C PRO A 3 5.81 7.18 11.05
N THR A 4 7.14 7.07 11.05
CA THR A 4 8.03 7.85 10.17
C THR A 4 7.77 7.50 8.72
N ASN A 5 7.74 6.21 8.37
CA ASN A 5 7.44 5.77 7.00
C ASN A 5 6.05 6.22 6.54
N ALA A 6 5.03 6.08 7.39
CA ALA A 6 3.68 6.55 7.07
C ALA A 6 3.63 8.07 6.83
N THR A 7 4.37 8.85 7.62
CA THR A 7 4.46 10.32 7.47
C THR A 7 5.16 10.69 6.17
N ILE A 8 6.24 10.00 5.80
CA ILE A 8 6.98 10.22 4.54
C ILE A 8 6.07 9.94 3.34
N ILE A 9 5.38 8.79 3.32
CA ILE A 9 4.44 8.41 2.27
C ILE A 9 3.35 9.48 2.10
N ASN A 10 2.70 9.89 3.19
CA ASN A 10 1.66 10.91 3.15
C ASN A 10 2.18 12.27 2.69
N SER A 11 3.38 12.65 3.12
CA SER A 11 4.02 13.90 2.69
C SER A 11 4.34 13.87 1.20
N TYR A 12 4.82 12.73 0.69
CA TYR A 12 5.11 12.55 -0.72
C TYR A 12 3.84 12.64 -1.59
N ILE A 13 2.75 11.99 -1.16
CA ILE A 13 1.43 12.10 -1.81
C ILE A 13 0.97 13.57 -1.84
N ASN A 14 1.12 14.30 -0.74
CA ASN A 14 0.75 15.71 -0.66
C ASN A 14 1.58 16.59 -1.59
N LEU A 15 2.88 16.36 -1.67
CA LEU A 15 3.78 17.08 -2.59
C LEU A 15 3.43 16.80 -4.05
N MET A 16 3.19 15.55 -4.42
CA MET A 16 2.78 15.18 -5.77
C MET A 16 1.42 15.76 -6.14
N TYR A 17 0.47 15.76 -5.20
CA TYR A 17 -0.84 16.33 -5.42
C TYR A 17 -0.79 17.86 -5.60
N GLY A 18 0.02 18.55 -4.80
CA GLY A 18 0.17 20.01 -4.84
C GLY A 18 -1.19 20.73 -4.85
N ASN A 19 -1.40 21.55 -5.87
CA ASN A 19 -2.68 22.23 -6.11
C ASN A 19 -3.65 21.42 -7.02
N GLY A 20 -3.30 20.16 -7.31
CA GLY A 20 -4.01 19.31 -8.25
C GLY A 20 -3.62 19.58 -9.69
N LEU A 21 -4.41 19.07 -10.63
CA LEU A 21 -4.18 19.31 -12.05
C LEU A 21 -4.34 20.81 -12.36
N ALA A 22 -3.39 21.34 -13.12
CA ALA A 22 -3.42 22.70 -13.63
C ALA A 22 -3.34 22.71 -15.17
N TYR A 23 -4.03 23.62 -15.78
CA TYR A 23 -3.98 23.85 -17.22
C TYR A 23 -2.99 24.98 -17.56
N LYS A 24 -2.12 24.72 -18.52
CA LYS A 24 -1.17 25.70 -19.02
C LYS A 24 -1.48 25.99 -20.50
N GLY A 25 -2.39 26.93 -20.76
CA GLY A 25 -2.82 27.28 -22.11
C GLY A 25 -4.05 28.18 -22.12
N ASN A 26 -4.59 28.48 -23.32
CA ASN A 26 -5.72 29.37 -23.53
C ASN A 26 -7.08 28.67 -23.73
N GLY A 27 -7.11 27.33 -23.64
CA GLY A 27 -8.31 26.50 -23.90
C GLY A 27 -9.14 26.26 -22.64
N THR A 28 -9.96 27.21 -22.24
CA THR A 28 -10.80 27.11 -21.05
C THR A 28 -11.86 26.00 -21.19
N GLU A 29 -12.38 25.77 -22.37
CA GLU A 29 -13.46 24.78 -22.61
C GLU A 29 -12.91 23.34 -22.50
N GLU A 30 -11.76 23.06 -23.07
CA GLU A 30 -11.09 21.76 -22.97
C GLU A 30 -10.75 21.44 -21.51
N TRP A 31 -10.28 22.45 -20.77
CA TRP A 31 -9.99 22.30 -19.36
C TRP A 31 -11.23 21.93 -18.53
N VAL A 32 -12.35 22.60 -18.77
CA VAL A 32 -13.62 22.29 -18.10
C VAL A 32 -14.04 20.84 -18.39
N LYS A 33 -13.88 20.37 -19.62
CA LYS A 33 -14.14 18.97 -19.99
C LYS A 33 -13.24 18.00 -19.20
N VAL A 34 -11.93 18.25 -19.14
CA VAL A 34 -11.00 17.40 -18.39
C VAL A 34 -11.39 17.31 -16.91
N VAL A 35 -11.66 18.44 -16.26
CA VAL A 35 -12.05 18.47 -14.83
C VAL A 35 -13.40 17.80 -14.58
N SER A 36 -14.34 17.86 -15.54
CA SER A 36 -15.64 17.18 -15.43
C SER A 36 -15.51 15.67 -15.55
N VAL A 37 -14.61 15.19 -16.40
CA VAL A 37 -14.36 13.76 -16.65
C VAL A 37 -13.51 13.13 -15.54
N PHE A 38 -12.51 13.86 -15.03
CA PHE A 38 -11.60 13.39 -13.98
C PHE A 38 -11.60 14.36 -12.79
N PRO A 39 -12.48 14.17 -11.81
CA PRO A 39 -12.58 15.03 -10.63
C PRO A 39 -11.30 15.01 -9.75
N LYS A 40 -10.96 16.15 -9.15
CA LYS A 40 -9.79 16.31 -8.28
C LYS A 40 -9.67 15.25 -7.17
N LYS A 41 -10.81 14.80 -6.62
CA LYS A 41 -10.84 13.76 -5.58
C LYS A 41 -10.28 12.42 -6.06
N GLU A 42 -10.47 12.09 -7.34
CA GLU A 42 -9.95 10.85 -7.91
C GLU A 42 -8.43 10.91 -8.11
N LEU A 43 -7.89 12.07 -8.51
CA LEU A 43 -6.45 12.26 -8.64
C LEU A 43 -5.70 11.93 -7.35
N ARG A 44 -6.21 12.38 -6.18
CA ARG A 44 -5.54 12.10 -4.90
C ARG A 44 -5.48 10.62 -4.59
N LYS A 45 -6.53 9.87 -4.90
CA LYS A 45 -6.58 8.41 -4.71
C LYS A 45 -5.57 7.70 -5.63
N VAL A 46 -5.53 8.12 -6.90
CA VAL A 46 -4.57 7.60 -7.87
C VAL A 46 -3.13 7.82 -7.41
N LEU A 47 -2.81 9.01 -6.91
CA LEU A 47 -1.47 9.32 -6.38
C LEU A 47 -1.16 8.51 -5.12
N ALA A 48 -2.15 8.26 -4.27
CA ALA A 48 -1.97 7.43 -3.09
C ALA A 48 -1.62 5.99 -3.48
N ASP A 49 -2.37 5.39 -4.40
CA ASP A 49 -2.07 4.03 -4.88
C ASP A 49 -0.72 3.99 -5.60
N PHE A 50 -0.42 4.98 -6.44
CA PHE A 50 0.85 5.06 -7.14
C PHE A 50 2.05 5.08 -6.18
N VAL A 51 1.98 5.86 -5.12
CA VAL A 51 3.05 5.92 -4.11
C VAL A 51 3.10 4.64 -3.28
N MET A 52 1.94 4.05 -2.94
CA MET A 52 1.88 2.87 -2.06
C MET A 52 2.21 1.56 -2.78
N PHE A 53 1.85 1.42 -4.06
CA PHE A 53 2.01 0.17 -4.82
C PHE A 53 3.02 0.29 -5.96
N GLY A 54 3.46 1.52 -6.30
CA GLY A 54 4.30 1.77 -7.47
C GLY A 54 3.53 1.79 -8.79
N GLU A 55 2.22 1.60 -8.74
CA GLU A 55 1.29 1.62 -9.87
C GLU A 55 -0.09 2.08 -9.41
N ALA A 56 -0.94 2.49 -10.34
CA ALA A 56 -2.31 2.91 -10.05
C ALA A 56 -3.24 2.56 -11.19
N SER A 57 -4.46 2.17 -10.88
CA SER A 57 -5.47 1.75 -11.85
C SER A 57 -6.62 2.75 -11.95
N LEU A 58 -7.08 2.96 -13.17
CA LEU A 58 -8.19 3.82 -13.54
C LEU A 58 -9.25 3.04 -14.29
N GLN A 59 -10.50 3.25 -13.92
CA GLN A 59 -11.64 2.82 -14.71
C GLN A 59 -12.02 3.94 -15.69
N ILE A 60 -11.97 3.64 -16.98
CA ILE A 60 -12.32 4.54 -18.07
C ILE A 60 -13.70 4.16 -18.57
N ILE A 61 -14.65 5.06 -18.48
CA ILE A 61 -16.01 4.87 -19.01
C ILE A 61 -16.15 5.70 -20.27
N LYS A 62 -16.41 5.04 -21.39
CA LYS A 62 -16.59 5.69 -22.69
C LYS A 62 -18.00 6.31 -22.82
N THR A 63 -18.14 7.28 -23.69
CA THR A 63 -19.44 7.84 -24.10
C THR A 63 -20.30 6.77 -24.81
N LYS A 64 -21.60 7.01 -24.93
CA LYS A 64 -22.53 6.06 -25.60
C LYS A 64 -22.12 5.73 -27.03
N ASP A 65 -21.54 6.69 -27.74
CA ASP A 65 -21.00 6.51 -29.09
C ASP A 65 -19.60 5.91 -29.13
N LYS A 66 -19.00 5.66 -27.94
CA LYS A 66 -17.65 5.10 -27.73
C LYS A 66 -16.51 5.92 -28.36
N LYS A 67 -16.75 7.15 -28.76
CA LYS A 67 -15.75 8.04 -29.38
C LYS A 67 -15.03 8.93 -28.39
N GLY A 68 -15.55 9.06 -27.18
CA GLY A 68 -14.99 9.90 -26.15
C GLY A 68 -15.00 9.22 -24.78
N ILE A 69 -14.42 9.89 -23.80
CA ILE A 69 -14.43 9.47 -22.40
C ILE A 69 -15.52 10.26 -21.68
N ALA A 70 -16.44 9.54 -21.04
CA ALA A 70 -17.50 10.13 -20.23
C ALA A 70 -17.05 10.39 -18.80
N ASN A 71 -16.37 9.42 -18.19
CA ASN A 71 -15.87 9.52 -16.81
C ASN A 71 -14.60 8.70 -16.62
N ILE A 72 -13.78 9.14 -15.68
CA ILE A 72 -12.60 8.42 -15.19
C ILE A 72 -12.71 8.32 -13.67
N TYR A 73 -12.62 7.12 -13.14
CA TYR A 73 -12.62 6.85 -11.71
C TYR A 73 -11.34 6.13 -11.29
N HIS A 74 -10.87 6.44 -10.11
CA HIS A 74 -9.86 5.64 -9.46
C HIS A 74 -10.41 4.23 -9.17
N LEU A 75 -9.63 3.22 -9.47
CA LEU A 75 -9.92 1.84 -9.15
C LEU A 75 -8.88 1.37 -8.13
N PRO A 76 -9.29 0.94 -6.90
CA PRO A 76 -8.34 0.53 -5.88
C PRO A 76 -7.42 -0.58 -6.39
N ASN A 77 -6.11 -0.35 -6.30
CA ASN A 77 -5.12 -1.22 -6.93
C ASN A 77 -5.13 -2.64 -6.37
N GLU A 78 -5.45 -2.81 -5.07
CA GLU A 78 -5.60 -4.11 -4.42
C GLU A 78 -6.76 -4.97 -4.98
N LYS A 79 -7.64 -4.37 -5.78
CA LYS A 79 -8.78 -5.06 -6.41
C LYS A 79 -8.55 -5.40 -7.87
N VAL A 80 -7.41 -5.01 -8.43
CA VAL A 80 -7.07 -5.18 -9.84
C VAL A 80 -5.90 -6.13 -9.98
N ALA A 81 -6.00 -7.10 -10.86
CA ALA A 81 -4.91 -7.97 -11.23
C ALA A 81 -4.75 -8.00 -12.76
N PRO A 82 -3.53 -7.89 -13.29
CA PRO A 82 -3.31 -8.00 -14.73
C PRO A 82 -3.67 -9.40 -15.24
N ALA A 83 -4.19 -9.49 -16.45
CA ALA A 83 -4.33 -10.74 -17.16
C ALA A 83 -2.95 -11.26 -17.61
N ILE A 84 -2.90 -12.50 -18.04
CA ILE A 84 -1.67 -13.07 -18.59
C ILE A 84 -1.31 -12.30 -19.87
N GLU A 85 -0.04 -11.97 -20.02
CA GLU A 85 0.48 -11.32 -21.23
C GLU A 85 0.29 -12.20 -22.47
N ASN A 86 0.07 -11.56 -23.61
CA ASN A 86 -0.03 -12.22 -24.90
C ASN A 86 1.34 -12.65 -25.43
N GLU A 87 1.39 -13.21 -26.64
CA GLU A 87 2.62 -13.68 -27.29
C GLU A 87 3.62 -12.54 -27.54
N GLU A 88 3.16 -11.29 -27.57
CA GLU A 88 3.98 -10.08 -27.75
C GLU A 88 4.47 -9.49 -26.41
N GLY A 89 4.05 -10.09 -25.28
CA GLY A 89 4.41 -9.63 -23.94
C GLY A 89 3.57 -8.44 -23.45
N GLU A 90 2.40 -8.21 -24.05
CA GLU A 90 1.50 -7.12 -23.68
C GLU A 90 0.33 -7.62 -22.83
N ILE A 91 -0.10 -6.80 -21.87
CA ILE A 91 -1.28 -7.07 -21.04
C ILE A 91 -2.50 -6.44 -21.70
N GLU A 92 -3.37 -7.29 -22.25
CA GLU A 92 -4.57 -6.86 -22.98
C GLU A 92 -5.78 -6.60 -22.07
N GLY A 93 -5.68 -6.90 -20.78
CA GLY A 93 -6.78 -6.69 -19.85
C GLY A 93 -6.44 -6.93 -18.40
N TYR A 94 -7.45 -6.72 -17.57
CA TYR A 94 -7.33 -6.78 -16.13
C TYR A 94 -8.54 -7.48 -15.52
N TRP A 95 -8.31 -8.20 -14.45
CA TRP A 95 -9.33 -8.80 -13.62
C TRP A 95 -9.63 -7.87 -12.44
N TYR A 96 -10.90 -7.58 -12.23
CA TYR A 96 -11.36 -6.87 -11.04
C TYR A 96 -12.08 -7.82 -10.09
N CYS A 97 -11.68 -7.83 -8.83
CA CYS A 97 -12.35 -8.58 -7.77
C CYS A 97 -12.54 -7.70 -6.54
N ASN A 98 -13.77 -7.61 -6.05
CA ASN A 98 -14.06 -6.82 -4.86
C ASN A 98 -13.39 -7.40 -3.60
N ASN A 99 -13.25 -8.73 -3.54
CA ASN A 99 -12.58 -9.45 -2.46
C ASN A 99 -12.02 -10.77 -3.00
N TRP A 100 -10.69 -10.88 -3.11
CA TRP A 100 -10.00 -12.05 -3.64
C TRP A 100 -10.17 -13.31 -2.77
N ASP A 101 -10.35 -13.16 -1.45
CA ASP A 101 -10.59 -14.30 -0.54
C ASP A 101 -11.96 -14.96 -0.80
N LYS A 102 -12.88 -14.22 -1.40
CA LYS A 102 -14.24 -14.66 -1.69
C LYS A 102 -14.51 -14.83 -3.19
N GLN A 103 -13.49 -15.00 -4.00
CA GLN A 103 -13.61 -15.17 -5.45
C GLN A 103 -14.50 -16.36 -5.86
N ASN A 104 -14.59 -17.40 -5.03
CA ASN A 104 -15.48 -18.55 -5.27
C ASN A 104 -16.97 -18.20 -5.14
N GLN A 105 -17.31 -17.14 -4.38
CA GLN A 105 -18.70 -16.68 -4.20
C GLN A 105 -19.08 -15.63 -5.24
N LYS A 106 -18.13 -14.74 -5.56
CA LYS A 106 -18.26 -13.70 -6.59
C LYS A 106 -17.02 -13.72 -7.45
N PRO A 107 -17.05 -14.34 -8.65
CA PRO A 107 -15.88 -14.46 -9.50
C PRO A 107 -15.37 -13.09 -9.96
N PRO A 108 -14.06 -12.98 -10.23
CA PRO A 108 -13.49 -11.78 -10.84
C PRO A 108 -14.15 -11.45 -12.17
N GLU A 109 -14.27 -10.15 -12.45
CA GLU A 109 -14.79 -9.63 -13.71
C GLU A 109 -13.62 -9.15 -14.58
N TYR A 110 -13.64 -9.53 -15.85
CA TYR A 110 -12.60 -9.13 -16.80
C TYR A 110 -12.96 -7.83 -17.49
N PHE A 111 -11.98 -6.94 -17.61
CA PHE A 111 -12.05 -5.69 -18.35
C PHE A 111 -10.86 -5.58 -19.29
N SER A 112 -11.09 -5.16 -20.51
CA SER A 112 -10.04 -4.90 -21.49
C SER A 112 -9.17 -3.74 -21.05
N ALA A 113 -7.87 -3.79 -21.41
CA ALA A 113 -6.98 -2.65 -21.23
C ALA A 113 -7.43 -1.49 -22.12
N PHE A 114 -7.22 -0.25 -21.63
CA PHE A 114 -7.65 0.94 -22.36
C PHE A 114 -7.02 1.03 -23.74
N GLY A 115 -7.86 1.08 -24.76
CA GLY A 115 -7.45 1.20 -26.16
C GLY A 115 -7.22 -0.13 -26.89
N THR A 116 -7.36 -1.27 -26.23
CA THR A 116 -7.22 -2.59 -26.89
C THR A 116 -8.55 -3.11 -27.43
N SER A 117 -9.67 -2.59 -26.92
CA SER A 117 -11.01 -2.99 -27.32
C SER A 117 -11.93 -1.78 -27.58
N ASN A 118 -13.15 -2.09 -27.97
CA ASN A 118 -14.22 -1.08 -28.06
C ASN A 118 -15.29 -1.28 -27.00
N ASP A 119 -14.88 -1.71 -25.79
CA ASP A 119 -15.79 -1.89 -24.67
C ASP A 119 -16.23 -0.55 -24.10
N ALA A 120 -17.39 -0.53 -23.41
CA ALA A 120 -17.91 0.68 -22.78
C ALA A 120 -17.11 1.06 -21.54
N ILE A 121 -16.49 0.08 -20.90
CA ILE A 121 -15.67 0.24 -19.69
C ILE A 121 -14.35 -0.48 -19.93
N GLU A 122 -13.26 0.21 -19.73
CA GLU A 122 -11.90 -0.31 -19.86
C GLU A 122 -11.07 0.11 -18.66
N ILE A 123 -9.97 -0.59 -18.40
CA ILE A 123 -9.04 -0.27 -17.32
C ILE A 123 -7.74 0.27 -17.92
N TYR A 124 -7.27 1.39 -17.37
CA TYR A 124 -5.95 1.95 -17.65
C TYR A 124 -5.07 1.84 -16.42
N CYS A 125 -3.95 1.15 -16.54
CA CYS A 125 -2.97 1.02 -15.47
C CYS A 125 -1.78 1.96 -15.74
N ILE A 126 -1.52 2.84 -14.76
CA ILE A 126 -0.34 3.71 -14.73
C ILE A 126 0.76 2.90 -14.04
N LYS A 127 1.67 2.32 -14.82
CA LYS A 127 2.77 1.51 -14.32
C LYS A 127 4.09 1.92 -14.99
N PRO A 128 5.02 2.56 -14.25
CA PRO A 128 6.37 2.83 -14.76
C PRO A 128 7.11 1.53 -15.05
N TYR A 129 7.94 1.53 -16.07
CA TYR A 129 8.80 0.39 -16.36
C TYR A 129 9.77 0.13 -15.21
N LYS A 130 9.76 -1.10 -14.70
CA LYS A 130 10.76 -1.63 -13.78
C LYS A 130 11.23 -3.00 -14.29
N ALA A 131 12.54 -3.18 -14.41
CA ALA A 131 13.12 -4.42 -14.91
C ALA A 131 12.69 -5.63 -14.06
N GLY A 132 12.19 -6.67 -14.71
CA GLY A 132 11.71 -7.89 -14.05
C GLY A 132 10.34 -7.77 -13.36
N LYS A 133 9.60 -6.68 -13.57
CA LYS A 133 8.28 -6.42 -13.00
C LYS A 133 7.21 -6.28 -14.08
N ASN A 134 6.92 -7.38 -14.78
CA ASN A 134 5.97 -7.38 -15.89
C ASN A 134 4.52 -7.22 -15.43
N TYR A 135 4.10 -7.93 -14.36
CA TYR A 135 2.72 -7.95 -13.89
C TYR A 135 2.43 -6.87 -12.84
N PHE A 136 3.24 -6.79 -11.79
CA PHE A 136 3.06 -5.84 -10.69
C PHE A 136 4.30 -4.98 -10.53
N SER A 137 4.11 -3.73 -10.13
CA SER A 137 5.19 -2.82 -9.78
C SER A 137 5.57 -2.96 -8.31
N ASP A 138 6.70 -2.39 -7.93
CA ASP A 138 7.11 -2.20 -6.55
C ASP A 138 7.11 -0.71 -6.21
N PRO A 139 6.70 -0.30 -5.01
CA PRO A 139 6.81 1.08 -4.58
C PRO A 139 8.27 1.46 -4.33
N ASP A 140 8.59 2.75 -4.51
CA ASP A 140 9.97 3.24 -4.38
C ASP A 140 10.50 3.16 -2.95
N TYR A 141 9.62 3.20 -1.93
CA TYR A 141 10.02 3.08 -0.53
C TYR A 141 10.35 1.65 -0.08
N LEU A 142 10.16 0.64 -0.94
CA LEU A 142 10.37 -0.76 -0.60
C LEU A 142 11.78 -1.03 -0.05
N ALA A 143 12.80 -0.37 -0.60
CA ALA A 143 14.17 -0.47 -0.11
C ALA A 143 14.37 0.05 1.32
N GLY A 144 13.46 0.90 1.80
CA GLY A 144 13.46 1.44 3.16
C GLY A 144 12.73 0.60 4.20
N LEU A 145 12.02 -0.47 3.80
CA LEU A 145 11.22 -1.30 4.72
C LEU A 145 12.02 -1.86 5.91
N PRO A 146 13.26 -2.35 5.76
CA PRO A 146 14.02 -2.86 6.90
C PRO A 146 14.23 -1.81 8.00
N TYR A 147 14.38 -0.53 7.62
CA TYR A 147 14.49 0.57 8.59
C TYR A 147 13.15 0.87 9.27
N ALA A 148 12.04 0.74 8.54
CA ALA A 148 10.71 0.90 9.09
C ALA A 148 10.38 -0.22 10.09
N GLU A 149 10.77 -1.46 9.82
CA GLU A 149 10.65 -2.60 10.73
C GLU A 149 11.51 -2.40 11.98
N MET A 150 12.75 -1.94 11.83
CA MET A 150 13.64 -1.64 12.96
C MET A 150 13.05 -0.53 13.85
N GLU A 151 12.46 0.52 13.29
CA GLU A 151 11.78 1.57 14.05
C GLU A 151 10.61 0.99 14.87
N GLU A 152 9.82 0.10 14.28
CA GLU A 152 8.72 -0.57 14.96
C GLU A 152 9.20 -1.43 16.14
N GLU A 153 10.25 -2.23 15.94
CA GLU A 153 10.83 -3.07 16.99
C GLU A 153 11.44 -2.24 18.13
N ILE A 154 12.12 -1.14 17.82
CA ILE A 154 12.62 -0.20 18.84
C ILE A 154 11.46 0.40 19.64
N ALA A 155 10.38 0.82 18.98
CA ALA A 155 9.21 1.36 19.65
C ALA A 155 8.55 0.31 20.56
N ASN A 156 8.40 -0.93 20.09
CA ASN A 156 7.86 -2.05 20.86
C ASN A 156 8.72 -2.37 22.08
N TYR A 157 10.05 -2.34 21.92
CA TYR A 157 10.99 -2.53 23.02
C TYR A 157 10.79 -1.48 24.11
N TYR A 158 10.77 -0.20 23.75
CA TYR A 158 10.56 0.88 24.74
C TYR A 158 9.18 0.82 25.40
N ILE A 159 8.11 0.54 24.63
CA ILE A 159 6.76 0.37 25.18
C ILE A 159 6.73 -0.77 26.20
N SER A 160 7.37 -1.89 25.89
CA SER A 160 7.46 -3.04 26.80
C SER A 160 8.19 -2.66 28.09
N HIS A 161 9.32 -1.96 27.99
CA HIS A 161 10.05 -1.48 29.16
C HIS A 161 9.24 -0.50 30.03
N ILE A 162 8.53 0.42 29.40
CA ILE A 162 7.65 1.36 30.13
C ILE A 162 6.52 0.61 30.85
N LYS A 163 5.88 -0.33 30.17
CA LYS A 163 4.80 -1.15 30.76
C LYS A 163 5.29 -2.01 31.92
N ASN A 164 6.50 -2.50 31.86
CA ASN A 164 7.15 -3.31 32.90
C ASN A 164 7.85 -2.46 33.98
N GLY A 165 7.50 -1.16 34.10
CA GLY A 165 8.01 -0.27 35.15
C GLY A 165 9.47 0.11 34.99
N LEU A 166 10.04 0.11 33.77
CA LEU A 166 11.46 0.38 33.51
C LEU A 166 12.41 -0.53 34.30
N SER A 167 11.98 -1.73 34.64
CA SER A 167 12.76 -2.68 35.40
C SER A 167 13.96 -3.15 34.58
N PHE A 168 15.10 -2.54 34.80
CA PHE A 168 16.40 -3.07 34.40
C PHE A 168 16.64 -4.32 35.25
N GLY A 169 16.85 -5.46 34.62
CA GLY A 169 16.97 -6.75 35.32
C GLY A 169 17.71 -6.68 36.66
N TYR A 170 17.23 -7.44 37.63
CA TYR A 170 17.85 -7.51 38.94
C TYR A 170 19.02 -8.45 38.94
N ILE A 171 20.15 -8.02 39.50
CA ILE A 171 21.26 -8.94 39.83
C ILE A 171 21.06 -9.39 41.28
N ILE A 172 20.74 -10.68 41.47
CA ILE A 172 20.62 -11.25 42.80
C ILE A 172 21.96 -11.88 43.13
N ASN A 173 22.67 -11.26 44.05
CA ASN A 173 23.91 -11.81 44.57
C ASN A 173 23.62 -12.69 45.80
N ILE A 174 23.94 -13.99 45.73
CA ILE A 174 23.80 -14.91 46.82
C ILE A 174 25.21 -15.03 47.43
N PRO A 175 25.44 -14.61 48.72
CA PRO A 175 26.74 -14.70 49.36
C PRO A 175 27.24 -16.15 49.43
N ASP A 176 28.54 -16.34 49.24
CA ASP A 176 29.22 -17.64 49.36
C ASP A 176 28.91 -18.31 50.72
N GLY A 177 28.37 -19.52 50.65
CA GLY A 177 28.00 -20.31 51.83
C GLY A 177 26.59 -20.94 51.76
N ASN A 178 25.70 -20.39 50.95
CA ASN A 178 24.38 -20.97 50.68
C ASN A 178 24.26 -21.28 49.18
N SER A 179 24.72 -22.43 48.75
CA SER A 179 24.42 -22.93 47.40
C SER A 179 22.94 -23.36 47.36
N LEU A 180 22.10 -22.57 46.70
CA LEU A 180 20.74 -22.98 46.44
C LEU A 180 20.70 -24.22 45.54
N SER A 181 19.86 -25.17 45.91
CA SER A 181 19.58 -26.32 45.05
C SER A 181 18.95 -25.85 43.73
N PRO A 182 18.96 -26.63 42.66
CA PRO A 182 18.28 -26.30 41.41
C PRO A 182 16.82 -25.94 41.61
N GLU A 183 16.13 -26.67 42.49
CA GLU A 183 14.70 -26.47 42.80
C GLU A 183 14.43 -25.12 43.53
N GLU A 184 15.31 -24.72 44.45
CA GLU A 184 15.23 -23.44 45.13
C GLU A 184 15.53 -22.27 44.21
N LYS A 185 16.36 -22.44 43.18
CA LYS A 185 16.61 -21.44 42.14
C LYS A 185 15.39 -21.21 41.29
N ASP A 186 14.74 -22.28 40.86
CA ASP A 186 13.53 -22.23 40.03
C ASP A 186 12.35 -21.58 40.80
N GLU A 187 12.22 -21.90 42.11
CA GLU A 187 11.20 -21.31 42.98
C GLU A 187 11.45 -19.80 43.21
N LEU A 188 12.72 -19.41 43.37
CA LEU A 188 13.11 -18.00 43.51
C LEU A 188 12.82 -17.22 42.21
N GLU A 189 13.19 -17.78 41.07
CA GLU A 189 12.92 -17.21 39.76
C GLU A 189 11.41 -17.03 39.52
N TYR A 190 10.61 -18.02 39.87
CA TYR A 190 9.15 -17.96 39.77
C TYR A 190 8.56 -16.86 40.68
N LYS A 191 9.02 -16.76 41.93
CA LYS A 191 8.57 -15.71 42.89
C LYS A 191 8.97 -14.31 42.43
N ILE A 192 10.11 -14.14 41.79
CA ILE A 192 10.55 -12.87 41.24
C ILE A 192 9.69 -12.47 40.04
N LYS A 193 9.43 -13.43 39.13
CA LYS A 193 8.55 -13.18 37.96
C LYS A 193 7.10 -12.85 38.32
N GLN A 194 6.61 -13.26 39.51
CA GLN A 194 5.28 -12.91 39.97
C GLN A 194 5.18 -11.52 40.63
N LYS A 195 6.31 -10.96 41.09
CA LYS A 195 6.34 -9.66 41.79
C LYS A 195 6.76 -8.49 40.90
N LEU A 196 7.18 -8.77 39.67
CA LEU A 196 7.53 -7.81 38.63
C LEU A 196 6.38 -7.69 37.62
#